data_c4a009996a127ddeb880fca82360035e
#
_entry.id   c4a009996a127ddeb880fca82360035e
#
_cell.length_a   1.000
_cell.length_b   1.000
_cell.length_c   1.000
_cell.angle_alpha   90.00
_cell.angle_beta   90.00
_cell.angle_gamma   90.00
#
_symmetry.space_group_name_H-M   'P 1'
#
loop_
_entity.id
_entity.type
_entity.pdbx_description
1 polymer ?
#
loop_
_entity_poly.entity_id
_entity_poly.type
_entity_poly.pdbx_seq_one_letter_code
_entity_poly.pdbx_strand_id
1 'polypeptide(L)'
;DEGAAGYGFNPPAIGVDFFQGPVADAGDGIDNDRDGVIDEEGEQIIMSKFVYYNNDFTVTGNPESGTDIYNYLRGIWKDNVPMTYGGDGKGNGPGATTELCNFMFPGSTDPDMYQQNGEWTEVTAGNIPADRRFIQSAGPFTLEPGAVNYITVGVVWARAKAGGPTASVQLLKVYD
;
A
#
# COMPACT_ATOMS: atom_id res chain seq x y z
N ASP A 1 -9.69 -13.14 -13.92
CA ASP A 1 -10.82 -14.05 -13.91
C ASP A 1 -11.31 -14.26 -15.33
N GLU A 2 -11.10 -15.48 -15.87
CA GLU A 2 -11.45 -15.87 -17.25
C GLU A 2 -12.85 -16.51 -17.35
N GLY A 3 -13.56 -16.58 -16.23
CA GLY A 3 -14.92 -17.15 -16.20
C GLY A 3 -15.96 -16.30 -16.96
N ALA A 4 -17.15 -16.85 -17.20
CA ALA A 4 -18.24 -16.20 -17.93
C ALA A 4 -18.73 -14.88 -17.26
N ALA A 5 -18.46 -14.70 -15.98
CA ALA A 5 -18.75 -13.49 -15.22
C ALA A 5 -17.54 -12.55 -15.05
N GLY A 6 -16.37 -12.94 -15.55
CA GLY A 6 -15.13 -12.16 -15.44
C GLY A 6 -14.86 -11.29 -16.65
N TYR A 7 -13.73 -10.58 -16.59
CA TYR A 7 -13.29 -9.66 -17.66
C TYR A 7 -12.58 -10.37 -18.82
N GLY A 8 -12.41 -11.69 -18.77
CA GLY A 8 -11.70 -12.48 -19.75
C GLY A 8 -10.20 -12.22 -19.75
N PHE A 9 -9.55 -12.41 -20.90
CA PHE A 9 -8.09 -12.33 -21.03
C PHE A 9 -7.48 -10.94 -20.76
N ASN A 10 -8.26 -9.88 -20.94
CA ASN A 10 -7.82 -8.51 -20.72
C ASN A 10 -8.60 -7.87 -19.54
N PRO A 11 -8.27 -8.20 -18.28
CA PRO A 11 -8.88 -7.57 -17.13
C PRO A 11 -8.49 -6.09 -17.02
N PRO A 12 -9.32 -5.24 -16.41
CA PRO A 12 -8.93 -3.87 -16.09
C PRO A 12 -7.92 -3.87 -14.94
N ALA A 13 -7.25 -2.73 -14.79
CA ALA A 13 -6.45 -2.39 -13.62
C ALA A 13 -7.00 -1.13 -12.95
N ILE A 14 -6.82 -1.05 -11.63
CA ILE A 14 -7.17 0.09 -10.80
C ILE A 14 -5.91 0.53 -10.06
N GLY A 15 -5.62 1.83 -10.07
CA GLY A 15 -4.67 2.48 -9.19
C GLY A 15 -5.40 3.34 -8.17
N VAL A 16 -4.89 3.40 -6.95
CA VAL A 16 -5.38 4.29 -5.90
C VAL A 16 -4.16 4.94 -5.27
N ASP A 17 -4.14 6.27 -5.24
CA ASP A 17 -3.01 7.03 -4.72
C ASP A 17 -3.45 8.28 -3.95
N PHE A 18 -2.55 8.82 -3.12
CA PHE A 18 -2.71 10.10 -2.46
C PHE A 18 -2.15 11.20 -3.38
N PHE A 19 -3.03 12.03 -3.94
CA PHE A 19 -2.63 13.22 -4.70
C PHE A 19 -2.28 14.39 -3.79
N GLN A 20 -2.77 14.37 -2.56
CA GLN A 20 -2.45 15.31 -1.52
C GLN A 20 -2.60 14.60 -0.18
N GLY A 21 -1.56 14.57 0.61
CA GLY A 21 -1.59 14.10 1.98
C GLY A 21 -1.93 15.19 2.98
N PRO A 22 -2.06 14.83 4.26
CA PRO A 22 -2.20 15.80 5.32
C PRO A 22 -0.91 16.61 5.48
N VAL A 23 -1.02 17.82 6.05
CA VAL A 23 0.15 18.58 6.47
C VAL A 23 0.80 17.91 7.66
N ALA A 24 2.13 17.78 7.63
CA ALA A 24 2.95 17.20 8.69
C ALA A 24 3.01 18.07 9.94
N ASP A 25 3.41 17.48 11.05
CA ASP A 25 3.73 18.22 12.27
C ASP A 25 5.06 18.97 12.08
N ALA A 26 5.06 20.26 12.38
CA ALA A 26 6.28 21.07 12.27
C ALA A 26 7.36 20.61 13.26
N GLY A 27 8.57 20.35 12.77
CA GLY A 27 9.70 20.00 13.61
C GLY A 27 9.67 18.56 14.11
N ASP A 28 9.05 17.63 13.37
CA ASP A 28 9.04 16.22 13.72
C ASP A 28 10.34 15.49 13.30
N GLY A 29 11.18 16.13 12.51
CA GLY A 29 12.48 15.62 12.08
C GLY A 29 12.39 14.58 10.96
N ILE A 30 11.27 14.51 10.25
CA ILE A 30 11.00 13.57 9.18
C ILE A 30 10.88 14.35 7.85
N ASP A 31 11.46 13.84 6.79
CA ASP A 31 11.19 14.22 5.40
C ASP A 31 9.90 13.47 4.98
N ASN A 32 8.75 14.11 5.18
CA ASN A 32 7.45 13.47 5.04
C ASN A 32 6.99 13.31 3.59
N ASP A 33 7.48 14.15 2.68
CA ASP A 33 7.17 14.06 1.24
C ASP A 33 8.32 13.48 0.40
N ARG A 34 9.45 13.17 1.06
CA ARG A 34 10.64 12.50 0.49
C ARG A 34 11.30 13.30 -0.64
N ASP A 35 11.28 14.62 -0.54
CA ASP A 35 11.95 15.52 -1.50
C ASP A 35 13.42 15.79 -1.15
N GLY A 36 13.89 15.38 0.03
CA GLY A 36 15.24 15.51 0.56
C GLY A 36 15.42 16.70 1.50
N VAL A 37 14.37 17.45 1.80
CA VAL A 37 14.35 18.51 2.81
C VAL A 37 13.55 17.99 4.02
N ILE A 38 13.90 18.42 5.21
CA ILE A 38 13.26 18.00 6.46
C ILE A 38 12.57 19.21 7.08
N ASP A 39 11.33 19.04 7.53
CA ASP A 39 10.59 20.05 8.29
C ASP A 39 10.36 21.38 7.53
N GLU A 40 10.12 21.37 6.23
CA GLU A 40 9.75 22.60 5.54
C GLU A 40 8.33 23.05 5.86
N GLU A 41 8.08 24.35 5.74
CA GLU A 41 6.79 24.94 6.07
C GLU A 41 5.68 24.44 5.13
N GLY A 42 4.68 23.75 5.70
CA GLY A 42 3.54 23.23 4.96
C GLY A 42 3.80 21.89 4.25
N GLU A 43 4.87 21.21 4.64
CA GLU A 43 5.21 19.86 4.17
C GLU A 43 4.02 18.93 4.25
N GLN A 44 3.79 18.17 3.18
CA GLN A 44 2.68 17.22 3.09
C GLN A 44 3.17 15.79 3.24
N ILE A 45 2.45 15.01 4.02
CA ILE A 45 2.79 13.59 4.19
C ILE A 45 2.29 12.81 2.98
N ILE A 46 3.20 12.21 2.22
CA ILE A 46 2.83 11.23 1.20
C ILE A 46 2.44 9.89 1.82
N MET A 47 2.04 8.91 1.02
CA MET A 47 1.65 7.59 1.52
C MET A 47 2.75 6.98 2.40
N SER A 48 2.43 6.75 3.67
CA SER A 48 3.36 6.23 4.68
C SER A 48 3.35 4.71 4.78
N LYS A 49 2.18 4.10 4.59
CA LYS A 49 1.99 2.64 4.67
C LYS A 49 0.99 2.16 3.62
N PHE A 50 1.24 0.95 3.15
CA PHE A 50 0.30 0.17 2.37
C PHE A 50 0.23 -1.25 2.91
N VAL A 51 -0.94 -1.64 3.40
CA VAL A 51 -1.22 -2.98 3.93
C VAL A 51 -2.27 -3.64 3.08
N TYR A 52 -1.95 -4.78 2.54
CA TYR A 52 -2.83 -5.64 1.76
C TYR A 52 -3.22 -6.85 2.61
N TYR A 53 -4.48 -7.25 2.58
CA TYR A 53 -4.97 -8.33 3.41
C TYR A 53 -6.08 -9.14 2.74
N ASN A 54 -6.27 -10.36 3.22
CA ASN A 54 -7.30 -11.27 2.74
C ASN A 54 -8.66 -10.94 3.35
N ASN A 55 -9.72 -11.21 2.61
CA ASN A 55 -11.08 -11.20 3.16
C ASN A 55 -11.35 -12.46 3.98
N ASP A 56 -10.62 -12.63 5.08
CA ASP A 56 -10.79 -13.71 6.05
C ASP A 56 -10.60 -13.18 7.49
N PHE A 57 -10.69 -14.06 8.48
CA PHE A 57 -10.56 -13.72 9.90
C PHE A 57 -9.22 -14.14 10.51
N THR A 58 -8.21 -14.41 9.69
CA THR A 58 -6.86 -14.69 10.15
C THR A 58 -6.21 -13.46 10.77
N VAL A 59 -5.03 -13.62 11.35
CA VAL A 59 -4.25 -12.52 11.94
C VAL A 59 -3.89 -11.45 10.89
N THR A 60 -3.71 -11.85 9.64
CA THR A 60 -3.41 -10.98 8.49
C THR A 60 -4.65 -10.75 7.59
N GLY A 61 -5.84 -11.04 8.10
CA GLY A 61 -7.11 -10.88 7.41
C GLY A 61 -7.86 -9.60 7.78
N ASN A 62 -9.19 -9.63 7.66
CA ASN A 62 -10.03 -8.46 7.95
C ASN A 62 -9.77 -7.88 9.35
N PRO A 63 -9.60 -6.56 9.48
CA PRO A 63 -9.62 -5.92 10.78
C PRO A 63 -11.04 -6.00 11.37
N GLU A 64 -11.15 -6.36 12.64
CA GLU A 64 -12.42 -6.62 13.33
C GLU A 64 -12.71 -5.59 14.43
N SER A 65 -11.75 -4.73 14.74
CA SER A 65 -11.84 -3.70 15.77
C SER A 65 -11.18 -2.39 15.33
N GLY A 66 -11.47 -1.31 16.04
CA GLY A 66 -10.77 -0.04 15.84
C GLY A 66 -9.27 -0.16 16.10
N THR A 67 -8.85 -1.02 17.02
CA THR A 67 -7.44 -1.30 17.28
C THR A 67 -6.77 -1.98 16.08
N ASP A 68 -7.43 -2.93 15.45
CA ASP A 68 -6.89 -3.62 14.27
C ASP A 68 -6.73 -2.66 13.10
N ILE A 69 -7.75 -1.80 12.86
CA ILE A 69 -7.68 -0.76 11.83
C ILE A 69 -6.50 0.18 12.09
N TYR A 70 -6.34 0.65 13.33
CA TYR A 70 -5.23 1.52 13.71
C TYR A 70 -3.88 0.83 13.56
N ASN A 71 -3.78 -0.44 13.90
CA ASN A 71 -2.58 -1.24 13.66
C ASN A 71 -2.25 -1.31 12.17
N TYR A 72 -3.22 -1.59 11.31
CA TYR A 72 -3.00 -1.64 9.86
C TYR A 72 -2.56 -0.29 9.27
N LEU A 73 -3.13 0.82 9.75
CA LEU A 73 -2.66 2.16 9.38
C LEU A 73 -1.18 2.40 9.72
N ARG A 74 -0.65 1.68 10.71
CA ARG A 74 0.74 1.74 11.16
C ARG A 74 1.64 0.65 10.55
N GLY A 75 1.12 -0.21 9.68
CA GLY A 75 1.86 -1.35 9.14
C GLY A 75 2.11 -2.45 10.19
N ILE A 76 1.15 -2.69 11.06
CA ILE A 76 1.22 -3.67 12.15
C ILE A 76 0.03 -4.63 12.02
N TRP A 77 0.24 -5.92 12.14
CA TRP A 77 -0.80 -6.93 12.08
C TRP A 77 -1.68 -6.96 13.35
N LYS A 78 -2.82 -7.64 13.33
CA LYS A 78 -3.79 -7.72 14.44
C LYS A 78 -3.16 -8.20 15.76
N ASP A 79 -2.12 -8.99 15.71
CA ASP A 79 -1.38 -9.51 16.88
C ASP A 79 -0.21 -8.63 17.35
N ASN A 80 -0.17 -7.37 16.89
CA ASN A 80 0.88 -6.39 17.20
C ASN A 80 2.27 -6.74 16.64
N VAL A 81 2.36 -7.62 15.66
CA VAL A 81 3.61 -7.90 14.96
C VAL A 81 3.77 -6.93 13.78
N PRO A 82 4.90 -6.20 13.66
CA PRO A 82 5.14 -5.33 12.52
C PRO A 82 5.19 -6.10 11.20
N MET A 83 4.81 -5.44 10.12
CA MET A 83 4.89 -5.97 8.77
C MET A 83 6.34 -6.16 8.34
N THR A 84 6.63 -7.28 7.67
CA THR A 84 7.95 -7.61 7.13
C THR A 84 7.90 -7.80 5.61
N TYR A 85 9.02 -7.55 4.95
CA TYR A 85 9.14 -7.67 3.49
C TYR A 85 9.06 -9.13 3.05
N GLY A 86 8.28 -9.39 2.01
CA GLY A 86 8.20 -10.69 1.34
C GLY A 86 7.15 -11.64 1.92
N GLY A 87 6.89 -12.71 1.18
CA GLY A 87 5.94 -13.75 1.55
C GLY A 87 4.55 -13.22 1.87
N ASP A 88 4.04 -13.59 3.04
CA ASP A 88 2.75 -13.15 3.57
C ASP A 88 2.78 -11.80 4.30
N GLY A 89 3.91 -11.09 4.27
CA GLY A 89 4.10 -9.84 5.03
C GLY A 89 4.33 -10.03 6.53
N LYS A 90 4.53 -11.29 6.97
CA LYS A 90 4.68 -11.66 8.40
C LYS A 90 5.79 -12.70 8.62
N GLY A 91 6.72 -12.79 7.68
CA GLY A 91 7.88 -13.68 7.78
C GLY A 91 7.64 -15.12 7.33
N ASN A 92 6.53 -15.43 6.64
CA ASN A 92 6.27 -16.76 6.13
C ASN A 92 6.07 -16.76 4.61
N GLY A 93 6.30 -17.92 3.98
CA GLY A 93 6.08 -18.11 2.54
C GLY A 93 7.28 -17.74 1.68
N PRO A 94 7.13 -17.85 0.33
CA PRO A 94 8.21 -17.59 -0.61
C PRO A 94 8.70 -16.15 -0.53
N GLY A 95 10.03 -15.96 -0.46
CA GLY A 95 10.66 -14.66 -0.41
C GLY A 95 10.48 -13.88 0.89
N ALA A 96 9.93 -14.50 1.94
CA ALA A 96 9.78 -13.88 3.25
C ALA A 96 11.13 -13.52 3.87
N THR A 97 11.19 -12.35 4.50
CA THR A 97 12.35 -11.85 5.23
C THR A 97 11.98 -11.46 6.66
N THR A 98 12.96 -11.00 7.44
CA THR A 98 12.75 -10.36 8.75
C THR A 98 12.86 -8.85 8.70
N GLU A 99 13.09 -8.28 7.52
CA GLU A 99 13.21 -6.83 7.32
C GLU A 99 11.86 -6.16 7.45
N LEU A 100 11.78 -5.13 8.27
CA LEU A 100 10.57 -4.33 8.42
C LEU A 100 10.31 -3.54 7.14
N CYS A 101 9.05 -3.42 6.76
CA CYS A 101 8.68 -2.64 5.59
C CYS A 101 7.43 -1.77 5.85
N ASN A 102 7.28 -0.75 5.02
CA ASN A 102 6.15 0.17 5.06
C ASN A 102 5.08 -0.18 4.03
N PHE A 103 5.46 -0.85 2.96
CA PHE A 103 4.59 -1.12 1.82
C PHE A 103 4.66 -2.59 1.44
N MET A 104 3.51 -3.25 1.42
CA MET A 104 3.41 -4.56 0.75
C MET A 104 3.45 -4.34 -0.76
N PHE A 105 4.16 -5.23 -1.46
CA PHE A 105 4.34 -5.17 -2.91
C PHE A 105 4.85 -3.79 -3.40
N PRO A 106 5.95 -3.27 -2.83
CA PRO A 106 6.30 -1.86 -2.91
C PRO A 106 6.60 -1.36 -4.33
N GLY A 107 7.11 -2.20 -5.22
CA GLY A 107 7.48 -1.78 -6.57
C GLY A 107 8.35 -0.52 -6.56
N SER A 108 7.89 0.54 -7.20
CA SER A 108 8.59 1.84 -7.22
C SER A 108 8.29 2.72 -5.99
N THR A 109 7.29 2.38 -5.18
CA THR A 109 6.92 3.15 -3.98
C THR A 109 8.00 3.12 -2.91
N ASP A 110 8.69 2.00 -2.78
CA ASP A 110 9.82 1.83 -1.86
C ASP A 110 10.99 1.17 -2.62
N PRO A 111 11.71 1.93 -3.45
CA PRO A 111 12.76 1.38 -4.30
C PRO A 111 13.95 0.83 -3.52
N ASP A 112 14.20 1.32 -2.31
CA ASP A 112 15.31 0.83 -1.49
C ASP A 112 15.06 -0.59 -1.00
N MET A 113 13.84 -0.89 -0.53
CA MET A 113 13.46 -2.24 -0.14
C MET A 113 13.43 -3.20 -1.33
N TYR A 114 12.92 -2.76 -2.48
CA TYR A 114 12.94 -3.54 -3.70
C TYR A 114 14.35 -3.89 -4.16
N GLN A 115 15.27 -2.94 -4.13
CA GLN A 115 16.67 -3.16 -4.52
C GLN A 115 17.40 -4.12 -3.57
N GLN A 116 17.10 -4.08 -2.28
CA GLN A 116 17.74 -4.92 -1.27
C GLN A 116 17.22 -6.36 -1.27
N ASN A 117 15.92 -6.55 -1.47
CA ASN A 117 15.23 -7.81 -1.18
C ASN A 117 14.62 -8.47 -2.43
N GLY A 118 14.71 -7.83 -3.60
CA GLY A 118 14.14 -8.31 -4.87
C GLY A 118 12.64 -8.03 -4.99
N GLU A 119 12.04 -8.50 -6.06
CA GLU A 119 10.64 -8.26 -6.37
C GLU A 119 9.70 -9.01 -5.42
N TRP A 120 8.77 -8.28 -4.82
CA TRP A 120 7.70 -8.84 -4.02
C TRP A 120 6.34 -8.47 -4.60
N THR A 121 5.65 -9.45 -5.11
CA THR A 121 4.31 -9.35 -5.70
C THR A 121 3.45 -10.51 -5.21
N GLU A 122 2.14 -10.47 -5.47
CA GLU A 122 1.27 -11.63 -5.22
C GLU A 122 1.76 -12.90 -5.93
N VAL A 123 2.33 -12.74 -7.13
CA VAL A 123 2.84 -13.86 -7.92
C VAL A 123 4.09 -14.46 -7.28
N THR A 124 5.07 -13.62 -6.90
CA THR A 124 6.32 -14.10 -6.25
C THR A 124 6.07 -14.65 -4.85
N ALA A 125 5.07 -14.14 -4.14
CA ALA A 125 4.61 -14.66 -2.86
C ALA A 125 3.82 -15.98 -2.98
N GLY A 126 3.44 -16.39 -4.20
CA GLY A 126 2.65 -17.60 -4.45
C GLY A 126 1.20 -17.50 -3.99
N ASN A 127 0.65 -16.30 -3.91
CA ASN A 127 -0.72 -16.07 -3.46
C ASN A 127 -1.73 -16.64 -4.47
N ILE A 128 -2.73 -17.34 -3.95
CA ILE A 128 -3.87 -17.80 -4.76
C ILE A 128 -4.83 -16.61 -4.94
N PRO A 129 -5.35 -16.35 -6.17
CA PRO A 129 -6.32 -15.30 -6.40
C PRO A 129 -7.55 -15.44 -5.49
N ALA A 130 -7.92 -14.37 -4.80
CA ALA A 130 -9.04 -14.33 -3.88
C ALA A 130 -9.58 -12.89 -3.75
N ASP A 131 -10.58 -12.69 -2.87
CA ASP A 131 -11.05 -11.36 -2.49
C ASP A 131 -9.97 -10.67 -1.63
N ARG A 132 -9.40 -9.60 -2.17
CA ARG A 132 -8.31 -8.83 -1.55
C ARG A 132 -8.78 -7.43 -1.20
N ARG A 133 -8.21 -6.93 -0.12
CA ARG A 133 -8.47 -5.59 0.40
C ARG A 133 -7.17 -4.93 0.80
N PHE A 134 -7.19 -3.62 0.93
CA PHE A 134 -6.01 -2.88 1.36
C PHE A 134 -6.39 -1.67 2.21
N ILE A 135 -5.42 -1.19 2.96
CA ILE A 135 -5.45 0.08 3.66
C ILE A 135 -4.20 0.85 3.24
N GLN A 136 -4.41 2.10 2.84
CA GLN A 136 -3.36 3.09 2.64
C GLN A 136 -3.43 4.11 3.76
N SER A 137 -2.28 4.61 4.20
CA SER A 137 -2.22 5.66 5.22
C SER A 137 -1.18 6.72 4.90
N ALA A 138 -1.44 7.94 5.34
CA ALA A 138 -0.53 9.05 5.40
C ALA A 138 -0.47 9.55 6.85
N GLY A 139 0.71 9.57 7.44
CA GLY A 139 0.90 9.92 8.84
C GLY A 139 2.14 9.26 9.45
N PRO A 140 2.39 9.46 10.76
CA PRO A 140 1.50 10.11 11.72
C PRO A 140 1.47 11.64 11.61
N PHE A 141 0.43 12.27 12.14
CA PHE A 141 0.34 13.71 12.35
C PHE A 141 -0.60 14.00 13.52
N THR A 142 -0.48 15.19 14.10
CA THR A 142 -1.34 15.65 15.19
C THR A 142 -2.51 16.46 14.64
N LEU A 143 -3.73 16.10 15.02
CA LEU A 143 -4.92 16.89 14.69
C LEU A 143 -5.46 17.52 15.98
N GLU A 144 -5.18 18.79 16.19
CA GLU A 144 -5.65 19.54 17.34
C GLU A 144 -7.18 19.73 17.33
N PRO A 145 -7.82 19.86 18.49
CA PRO A 145 -9.26 20.08 18.56
C PRO A 145 -9.71 21.29 17.72
N GLY A 146 -10.59 21.06 16.75
CA GLY A 146 -11.08 22.08 15.83
C GLY A 146 -10.19 22.36 14.62
N ALA A 147 -9.02 21.74 14.52
CA ALA A 147 -8.18 21.81 13.33
C ALA A 147 -8.76 20.95 12.19
N VAL A 148 -8.38 21.29 10.96
CA VAL A 148 -8.78 20.58 9.76
C VAL A 148 -7.52 20.25 8.95
N ASN A 149 -7.43 19.02 8.49
CA ASN A 149 -6.41 18.61 7.54
C ASN A 149 -7.08 17.99 6.32
N TYR A 150 -6.43 17.99 5.17
CA TYR A 150 -7.01 17.55 3.91
C TYR A 150 -6.22 16.39 3.32
N ILE A 151 -6.94 15.40 2.81
CA ILE A 151 -6.38 14.29 2.03
C ILE A 151 -7.16 14.22 0.72
N THR A 152 -6.44 14.20 -0.39
CA THR A 152 -7.04 14.00 -1.72
C THR A 152 -6.58 12.65 -2.26
N VAL A 153 -7.55 11.75 -2.50
CA VAL A 153 -7.30 10.42 -3.03
C VAL A 153 -7.78 10.34 -4.46
N GLY A 154 -6.94 9.85 -5.35
CA GLY A 154 -7.28 9.55 -6.73
C GLY A 154 -7.54 8.07 -6.94
N VAL A 155 -8.54 7.75 -7.76
CA VAL A 155 -8.79 6.39 -8.23
C VAL A 155 -8.76 6.42 -9.75
N VAL A 156 -7.77 5.78 -10.34
CA VAL A 156 -7.63 5.65 -11.79
C VAL A 156 -7.98 4.25 -12.25
N TRP A 157 -8.57 4.16 -13.42
CA TRP A 157 -8.98 2.90 -14.02
C TRP A 157 -8.50 2.82 -15.47
N ALA A 158 -7.94 1.70 -15.84
CA ALA A 158 -7.54 1.46 -17.22
C ALA A 158 -7.86 0.02 -17.65
N ARG A 159 -8.18 -0.15 -18.92
CA ARG A 159 -8.35 -1.46 -19.54
C ARG A 159 -7.72 -1.50 -20.92
N ALA A 160 -6.70 -2.32 -21.08
CA ALA A 160 -6.07 -2.56 -22.39
C ALA A 160 -6.99 -3.42 -23.29
N LYS A 161 -7.00 -3.11 -24.57
CA LYS A 161 -7.78 -3.88 -25.57
C LYS A 161 -7.16 -5.23 -25.89
N ALA A 162 -5.86 -5.37 -25.67
CA ALA A 162 -5.07 -6.58 -25.97
C ALA A 162 -3.82 -6.61 -25.06
N GLY A 163 -3.11 -7.73 -25.01
CA GLY A 163 -1.85 -7.87 -24.30
C GLY A 163 -1.91 -8.64 -22.97
N GLY A 164 -3.08 -9.12 -22.60
CA GLY A 164 -3.26 -9.97 -21.41
C GLY A 164 -3.31 -9.22 -20.08
N PRO A 165 -3.19 -9.94 -18.95
CA PRO A 165 -3.46 -9.40 -17.61
C PRO A 165 -2.60 -8.21 -17.21
N THR A 166 -1.35 -8.13 -17.65
CA THR A 166 -0.43 -7.05 -17.28
C THR A 166 -0.56 -5.77 -18.12
N ALA A 167 -1.20 -5.87 -19.30
CA ALA A 167 -1.28 -4.74 -20.23
C ALA A 167 -2.08 -3.55 -19.67
N SER A 168 -3.13 -3.80 -18.89
CA SER A 168 -3.89 -2.74 -18.23
C SER A 168 -3.08 -2.03 -17.14
N VAL A 169 -2.23 -2.74 -16.42
CA VAL A 169 -1.30 -2.17 -15.43
C VAL A 169 -0.27 -1.28 -16.11
N GLN A 170 0.29 -1.71 -17.25
CA GLN A 170 1.21 -0.87 -18.02
C GLN A 170 0.54 0.39 -18.57
N LEU A 171 -0.74 0.31 -18.89
CA LEU A 171 -1.51 1.47 -19.33
C LEU A 171 -1.75 2.46 -18.18
N LEU A 172 -1.97 2.01 -16.94
CA LEU A 172 -2.08 2.87 -15.77
C LEU A 172 -0.81 3.69 -15.55
N LYS A 173 0.37 3.08 -15.66
CA LYS A 173 1.67 3.75 -15.48
C LYS A 173 1.93 4.92 -16.44
N VAL A 174 1.11 5.11 -17.45
CA VAL A 174 1.20 6.25 -18.39
C VAL A 174 0.41 7.44 -17.87
N TYR A 175 -0.47 7.24 -16.88
CA TYR A 175 -1.35 8.27 -16.32
C TYR A 175 -0.93 8.72 -14.91
N ASP A 176 0.10 8.10 -14.33
CA ASP A 176 0.83 8.59 -13.15
C ASP A 176 1.95 9.56 -13.63
#